data_0be7988246881b741adec50ff29a7a19
#
_entry.id   0be7988246881b741adec50ff29a7a19
#
_cell.length_a   1.000
_cell.length_b   1.000
_cell.length_c   1.000
_cell.angle_alpha   90.00
_cell.angle_beta   90.00
_cell.angle_gamma   90.00
#
_symmetry.space_group_name_H-M   'P 1'
#
loop_
_entity.id
_entity.type
_entity.pdbx_description
1 polymer ?
#
loop_
_entity_poly.entity_id
_entity_poly.type
_entity_poly.pdbx_seq_one_letter_code
_entity_poly.pdbx_strand_id
1 'polypeptide(L)'
;MTYTSFVNALSAIRVAGVKRQYTAPPSQLSSADLPAMHPQLPEHTQEVINLVSSPGMFAVVCELAIVIKANQQGTAAANFAECLTMLDALNNALIDNTSALNIDRWSMRQTAVEYGDTYWTIVARVEASE
;
A
#
# COMPACT_ATOMS: atom_id res chain seq x y z
N MET A 1 -0.17 7.28 19.10
CA MET A 1 0.24 6.88 17.74
C MET A 1 0.76 8.09 16.99
N THR A 2 1.84 7.94 16.25
CA THR A 2 2.36 8.97 15.36
C THR A 2 2.30 8.47 13.91
N TYR A 3 2.38 9.37 12.94
CA TYR A 3 2.49 8.96 11.54
C TYR A 3 3.72 8.07 11.31
N THR A 4 4.85 8.44 11.89
CA THR A 4 6.09 7.65 11.74
C THR A 4 5.88 6.23 12.27
N SER A 5 5.34 6.06 13.46
CA SER A 5 5.13 4.73 14.02
C SER A 5 4.11 3.92 13.23
N PHE A 6 3.04 4.55 12.75
CA PHE A 6 2.03 3.87 11.95
C PHE A 6 2.58 3.45 10.59
N VAL A 7 3.28 4.34 9.89
CA VAL A 7 3.85 4.03 8.58
C VAL A 7 4.89 2.91 8.69
N ASN A 8 5.73 2.96 9.72
CA ASN A 8 6.72 1.91 9.95
C ASN A 8 6.06 0.56 10.24
N ALA A 9 5.03 0.54 11.09
CA ALA A 9 4.32 -0.69 11.41
C ALA A 9 3.57 -1.24 10.19
N LEU A 10 2.92 -0.37 9.43
CA LEU A 10 2.16 -0.76 8.24
C LEU A 10 3.08 -1.32 7.15
N SER A 11 4.24 -0.68 6.93
CA SER A 11 5.19 -1.14 5.91
C SER A 11 5.88 -2.45 6.30
N ALA A 12 5.81 -2.86 7.56
CA ALA A 12 6.40 -4.09 8.05
C ALA A 12 5.47 -5.30 7.99
N ILE A 13 4.19 -5.13 7.65
CA ILE A 13 3.27 -6.27 7.56
C ILE A 13 3.70 -7.19 6.42
N ARG A 14 3.52 -8.49 6.61
CA ARG A 14 3.92 -9.47 5.59
C ARG A 14 2.76 -9.75 4.66
N VAL A 15 3.03 -9.59 3.36
CA VAL A 15 2.06 -9.86 2.30
C VAL A 15 2.62 -10.97 1.43
N ALA A 16 1.84 -12.04 1.25
CA ALA A 16 2.27 -13.18 0.45
C ALA A 16 2.57 -12.76 -0.98
N GLY A 17 3.68 -13.23 -1.54
CA GLY A 17 4.07 -12.96 -2.92
C GLY A 17 4.90 -11.70 -3.12
N VAL A 18 5.02 -10.83 -2.13
CA VAL A 18 5.85 -9.63 -2.21
C VAL A 18 7.31 -10.01 -2.02
N LYS A 19 8.17 -9.61 -2.96
CA LYS A 19 9.61 -9.93 -2.91
C LYS A 19 10.41 -8.92 -2.12
N ARG A 20 10.03 -7.64 -2.20
CA ARG A 20 10.74 -6.55 -1.52
C ARG A 20 9.75 -5.66 -0.79
N GLN A 21 10.10 -5.32 0.44
CA GLN A 21 9.33 -4.36 1.24
C GLN A 21 10.22 -3.19 1.58
N TYR A 22 9.74 -1.99 1.28
CA TYR A 22 10.46 -0.75 1.57
C TYR A 22 9.73 0.01 2.67
N THR A 23 10.48 0.79 3.44
CA THR A 23 9.93 1.64 4.50
C THR A 23 9.63 3.06 4.00
N ALA A 24 9.97 3.34 2.74
CA ALA A 24 9.72 4.61 2.07
C ALA A 24 9.60 4.33 0.56
N PRO A 25 9.01 5.25 -0.22
CA PRO A 25 8.96 5.07 -1.68
C PRO A 25 10.38 4.96 -2.24
N PRO A 26 10.66 3.91 -3.04
CA PRO A 26 11.98 3.76 -3.65
C PRO A 26 12.15 4.75 -4.81
N SER A 27 13.39 5.16 -5.06
CA SER A 27 13.69 6.04 -6.20
C SER A 27 13.78 5.29 -7.52
N GLN A 28 14.08 3.99 -7.48
CA GLN A 28 14.16 3.12 -8.66
C GLN A 28 13.68 1.74 -8.31
N LEU A 29 13.10 1.05 -9.30
CA LEU A 29 12.67 -0.33 -9.18
C LEU A 29 13.27 -1.16 -10.30
N SER A 30 13.83 -2.32 -9.93
CA SER A 30 14.29 -3.34 -10.87
C SER A 30 13.20 -4.38 -11.02
N SER A 31 13.03 -4.96 -12.22
CA SER A 31 12.08 -6.03 -12.45
C SER A 31 12.35 -7.26 -11.57
N ALA A 32 13.59 -7.46 -11.14
CA ALA A 32 13.96 -8.54 -10.23
C ALA A 32 13.40 -8.35 -8.81
N ASP A 33 13.04 -7.14 -8.43
CA ASP A 33 12.51 -6.82 -7.09
C ASP A 33 10.99 -6.86 -7.02
N LEU A 34 10.31 -7.05 -8.14
CA LEU A 34 8.85 -7.04 -8.20
C LEU A 34 8.25 -8.41 -7.89
N PRO A 35 7.10 -8.49 -7.22
CA PRO A 35 6.33 -7.39 -6.67
C PRO A 35 7.02 -6.72 -5.45
N ALA A 36 6.98 -5.40 -5.43
CA ALA A 36 7.58 -4.60 -4.37
C ALA A 36 6.51 -3.77 -3.66
N MET A 37 6.58 -3.70 -2.34
CA MET A 37 5.63 -2.94 -1.53
C MET A 37 6.32 -1.79 -0.84
N HIS A 38 5.68 -0.63 -0.85
CA HIS A 38 6.18 0.55 -0.13
C HIS A 38 5.02 1.38 0.41
N PRO A 39 5.24 2.12 1.51
CA PRO A 39 4.26 3.08 1.98
C PRO A 39 4.31 4.36 1.17
N GLN A 40 3.22 5.10 1.17
CA GLN A 40 3.17 6.44 0.59
C GLN A 40 2.07 7.24 1.28
N LEU A 41 2.14 8.56 1.18
CA LEU A 41 1.06 9.42 1.65
C LEU A 41 -0.05 9.46 0.60
N PRO A 42 -1.30 9.76 1.01
CA PRO A 42 -2.40 9.87 0.04
C PRO A 42 -2.06 10.84 -1.09
N GLU A 43 -2.42 10.46 -2.32
CA GLU A 43 -2.07 11.22 -3.51
C GLU A 43 -2.75 12.59 -3.61
N HIS A 44 -3.94 12.70 -3.03
CA HIS A 44 -4.75 13.90 -3.18
C HIS A 44 -4.43 14.92 -2.10
N THR A 45 -3.97 16.09 -2.53
CA THR A 45 -3.61 17.19 -1.61
C THR A 45 -4.79 17.72 -0.82
N GLN A 46 -6.02 17.42 -1.25
CA GLN A 46 -7.25 17.84 -0.56
C GLN A 46 -7.66 16.88 0.56
N GLU A 47 -7.04 15.72 0.65
CA GLU A 47 -7.35 14.78 1.72
C GLU A 47 -6.80 15.26 3.05
N VAL A 48 -7.59 15.10 4.09
CA VAL A 48 -7.12 15.34 5.44
C VAL A 48 -6.26 14.16 5.85
N ILE A 49 -4.97 14.40 6.04
CA ILE A 49 -4.01 13.37 6.38
C ILE A 49 -4.16 12.98 7.85
N ASN A 50 -4.56 13.93 8.67
CA ASN A 50 -4.65 13.76 10.10
C ASN A 50 -6.02 14.25 10.58
N LEU A 51 -6.83 13.34 11.11
CA LEU A 51 -8.18 13.64 11.55
C LEU A 51 -8.27 13.56 13.09
N VAL A 52 -8.92 14.55 13.67
CA VAL A 52 -9.30 14.49 15.07
C VAL A 52 -10.81 14.35 15.12
N SER A 53 -11.30 13.13 15.42
CA SER A 53 -12.73 12.83 15.40
C SER A 53 -13.44 13.24 16.69
N SER A 54 -12.69 13.35 17.79
CA SER A 54 -13.17 13.85 19.07
C SER A 54 -11.96 14.23 19.93
N PRO A 55 -12.13 15.00 21.01
CA PRO A 55 -11.01 15.38 21.86
C PRO A 55 -10.20 14.17 22.31
N GLY A 56 -8.91 14.17 22.04
CA GLY A 56 -8.00 13.08 22.37
C GLY A 56 -7.98 11.93 21.40
N MET A 57 -8.85 11.90 20.39
CA MET A 57 -8.87 10.88 19.34
C MET A 57 -8.04 11.34 18.15
N PHE A 58 -7.22 10.44 17.64
CA PHE A 58 -6.30 10.74 16.56
C PHE A 58 -6.42 9.66 15.47
N ALA A 59 -6.66 10.08 14.24
CA ALA A 59 -6.75 9.18 13.11
C ALA A 59 -5.62 9.46 12.12
N VAL A 60 -5.07 8.42 11.54
CA VAL A 60 -4.00 8.51 10.55
C VAL A 60 -4.42 7.78 9.28
N VAL A 61 -3.94 8.27 8.14
CA VAL A 61 -4.19 7.68 6.84
C VAL A 61 -2.86 7.48 6.15
N CYS A 62 -2.63 6.26 5.64
CA CYS A 62 -1.44 5.94 4.88
C CYS A 62 -1.84 5.02 3.74
N GLU A 63 -1.12 5.08 2.65
CA GLU A 63 -1.31 4.14 1.54
C GLU A 63 -0.16 3.15 1.49
N LEU A 64 -0.50 1.90 1.15
CA LEU A 64 0.47 0.87 0.78
C LEU A 64 0.33 0.61 -0.69
N ALA A 65 1.41 0.76 -1.43
CA ALA A 65 1.46 0.46 -2.85
C ALA A 65 2.23 -0.83 -3.08
N ILE A 66 1.70 -1.71 -3.93
CA ILE A 66 2.41 -2.89 -4.40
C ILE A 66 2.58 -2.73 -5.90
N VAL A 67 3.82 -2.54 -6.33
CA VAL A 67 4.19 -2.45 -7.73
C VAL A 67 4.42 -3.87 -8.23
N ILE A 68 3.65 -4.30 -9.22
CA ILE A 68 3.57 -5.71 -9.60
C ILE A 68 4.44 -6.02 -10.80
N LYS A 69 4.28 -5.28 -11.89
CA LYS A 69 4.95 -5.60 -13.14
C LYS A 69 4.94 -4.40 -14.08
N ALA A 70 5.98 -4.29 -14.91
CA ALA A 70 6.03 -3.27 -15.94
C ALA A 70 4.90 -3.51 -16.97
N ASN A 71 4.29 -2.42 -17.43
CA ASN A 71 3.11 -2.47 -18.30
C ASN A 71 3.38 -3.20 -19.63
N GLN A 72 4.60 -3.09 -20.16
CA GLN A 72 4.98 -3.73 -21.42
C GLN A 72 5.37 -5.20 -21.27
N GLN A 73 5.40 -5.75 -20.07
CA GLN A 73 5.71 -7.15 -19.84
C GLN A 73 4.43 -7.97 -19.70
N GLY A 74 4.38 -9.11 -20.36
CA GLY A 74 3.23 -9.99 -20.30
C GLY A 74 2.03 -9.46 -21.05
N THR A 75 0.88 -10.08 -20.82
CA THR A 75 -0.40 -9.68 -21.40
C THR A 75 -1.23 -8.93 -20.37
N ALA A 76 -2.16 -8.12 -20.85
CA ALA A 76 -3.07 -7.39 -19.96
C ALA A 76 -3.87 -8.35 -19.07
N ALA A 77 -4.34 -9.46 -19.62
CA ALA A 77 -5.12 -10.45 -18.88
C ALA A 77 -4.28 -11.10 -17.75
N ALA A 78 -3.04 -11.49 -18.07
CA ALA A 78 -2.15 -12.10 -17.09
C ALA A 78 -1.76 -11.09 -15.98
N ASN A 79 -1.49 -9.85 -16.36
CA ASN A 79 -1.11 -8.80 -15.42
C ASN A 79 -2.29 -8.44 -14.50
N PHE A 80 -3.50 -8.42 -15.05
CA PHE A 80 -4.70 -8.21 -14.25
C PHE A 80 -4.91 -9.34 -13.24
N ALA A 81 -4.68 -10.60 -13.65
CA ALA A 81 -4.79 -11.75 -12.76
C ALA A 81 -3.76 -11.66 -11.62
N GLU A 82 -2.54 -11.21 -11.89
CA GLU A 82 -1.55 -10.97 -10.85
C GLU A 82 -1.99 -9.87 -9.88
N CYS A 83 -2.62 -8.81 -10.39
CA CYS A 83 -3.18 -7.75 -9.54
C CYS A 83 -4.23 -8.32 -8.59
N LEU A 84 -5.13 -9.17 -9.09
CA LEU A 84 -6.15 -9.78 -8.24
C LEU A 84 -5.53 -10.66 -7.15
N THR A 85 -4.52 -11.44 -7.50
CA THR A 85 -3.80 -12.25 -6.52
C THR A 85 -3.18 -11.40 -5.42
N MET A 86 -2.56 -10.29 -5.81
CA MET A 86 -1.94 -9.37 -4.83
C MET A 86 -2.97 -8.61 -4.02
N LEU A 87 -4.12 -8.26 -4.61
CA LEU A 87 -5.22 -7.66 -3.85
C LEU A 87 -5.72 -8.60 -2.75
N ASP A 88 -5.89 -9.88 -3.09
CA ASP A 88 -6.31 -10.87 -2.10
C ASP A 88 -5.27 -11.03 -0.98
N ALA A 89 -3.99 -11.10 -1.35
CA ALA A 89 -2.91 -11.23 -0.38
C ALA A 89 -2.83 -10.01 0.55
N LEU A 90 -2.93 -8.82 0.00
CA LEU A 90 -2.90 -7.58 0.77
C LEU A 90 -4.13 -7.47 1.68
N ASN A 91 -5.30 -7.79 1.16
CA ASN A 91 -6.54 -7.79 1.95
C ASN A 91 -6.43 -8.72 3.16
N ASN A 92 -5.93 -9.94 2.94
CA ASN A 92 -5.74 -10.91 4.02
C ASN A 92 -4.73 -10.41 5.07
N ALA A 93 -3.63 -9.79 4.62
CA ALA A 93 -2.64 -9.23 5.53
C ALA A 93 -3.20 -8.09 6.38
N LEU A 94 -4.04 -7.23 5.79
CA LEU A 94 -4.69 -6.14 6.52
C LEU A 94 -5.70 -6.68 7.54
N ILE A 95 -6.48 -7.70 7.16
CA ILE A 95 -7.41 -8.36 8.08
C ILE A 95 -6.64 -8.91 9.29
N ASP A 96 -5.54 -9.60 9.04
CA ASP A 96 -4.75 -10.23 10.10
C ASP A 96 -4.10 -9.20 11.04
N ASN A 97 -3.89 -7.98 10.58
CA ASN A 97 -3.22 -6.94 11.36
C ASN A 97 -4.18 -5.86 11.87
N THR A 98 -5.48 -6.04 11.71
CA THR A 98 -6.49 -5.04 12.10
C THR A 98 -6.38 -4.66 13.57
N SER A 99 -6.31 -5.64 14.46
CA SER A 99 -6.24 -5.38 15.91
C SER A 99 -4.88 -4.80 16.32
N ALA A 100 -3.80 -5.34 15.78
CA ALA A 100 -2.45 -4.91 16.17
C ALA A 100 -2.17 -3.46 15.78
N LEU A 101 -2.70 -2.99 14.66
CA LEU A 101 -2.46 -1.66 14.14
C LEU A 101 -3.63 -0.69 14.34
N ASN A 102 -4.70 -1.14 14.99
CA ASN A 102 -5.92 -0.34 15.19
C ASN A 102 -6.49 0.18 13.86
N ILE A 103 -6.52 -0.69 12.85
CA ILE A 103 -7.03 -0.33 11.54
C ILE A 103 -8.56 -0.25 11.60
N ASP A 104 -9.11 0.87 11.17
CA ASP A 104 -10.56 1.08 11.14
C ASP A 104 -11.16 0.59 9.83
N ARG A 105 -10.51 0.93 8.72
CA ARG A 105 -10.99 0.55 7.38
C ARG A 105 -9.87 0.72 6.36
N TRP A 106 -10.06 0.09 5.21
CA TRP A 106 -9.20 0.30 4.05
C TRP A 106 -10.01 0.17 2.78
N SER A 107 -9.49 0.79 1.73
CA SER A 107 -10.01 0.65 0.37
C SER A 107 -8.85 0.38 -0.56
N MET A 108 -9.10 -0.32 -1.65
CA MET A 108 -8.06 -0.69 -2.59
C MET A 108 -8.42 -0.25 -3.99
N ARG A 109 -7.40 0.08 -4.78
CA ARG A 109 -7.56 0.45 -6.17
C ARG A 109 -6.37 -0.01 -6.98
N GLN A 110 -6.57 -0.16 -8.27
CA GLN A 110 -5.49 -0.30 -9.22
C GLN A 110 -5.10 1.07 -9.72
N THR A 111 -3.82 1.29 -9.94
CA THR A 111 -3.31 2.52 -10.52
C THR A 111 -2.11 2.21 -11.39
N ALA A 112 -1.69 3.17 -12.20
CA ALA A 112 -0.44 3.10 -12.95
C ALA A 112 0.55 4.05 -12.29
N VAL A 113 1.76 3.55 -12.01
CA VAL A 113 2.82 4.33 -11.38
C VAL A 113 4.04 4.33 -12.30
N GLU A 114 4.66 5.50 -12.44
CA GLU A 114 5.84 5.66 -13.29
C GLU A 114 7.12 5.71 -12.45
N TYR A 115 8.06 4.81 -12.81
CA TYR A 115 9.41 4.79 -12.29
C TYR A 115 10.36 4.64 -13.48
N GLY A 116 10.25 5.60 -14.44
CA GLY A 116 10.87 5.46 -15.75
C GLY A 116 9.94 4.78 -16.75
N ASP A 117 9.40 3.62 -16.39
CA ASP A 117 8.34 2.91 -17.11
C ASP A 117 7.04 2.95 -16.31
N THR A 118 5.92 2.67 -16.97
CA THR A 118 4.63 2.54 -16.31
C THR A 118 4.46 1.12 -15.78
N TYR A 119 4.00 1.00 -14.55
CA TYR A 119 3.84 -0.29 -13.85
C TYR A 119 2.40 -0.54 -13.44
N TRP A 120 1.99 -1.80 -13.53
CA TRP A 120 0.77 -2.26 -12.88
C TRP A 120 0.98 -2.19 -11.37
N THR A 121 0.13 -1.45 -10.70
CA THR A 121 0.27 -1.20 -9.27
C THR A 121 -1.09 -1.26 -8.60
N ILE A 122 -1.14 -1.83 -7.40
CA ILE A 122 -2.31 -1.76 -6.54
C ILE A 122 -1.98 -0.91 -5.33
N VAL A 123 -2.96 -0.19 -4.83
CA VAL A 123 -2.79 0.70 -3.68
C VAL A 123 -3.93 0.48 -2.70
N ALA A 124 -3.58 0.28 -1.44
CA ALA A 124 -4.53 0.25 -0.34
C ALA A 124 -4.42 1.53 0.47
N ARG A 125 -5.53 2.22 0.63
CA ARG A 125 -5.63 3.36 1.53
C ARG A 125 -6.12 2.84 2.88
N VAL A 126 -5.29 2.96 3.89
CA VAL A 126 -5.53 2.39 5.22
C VAL A 126 -5.74 3.51 6.22
N GLU A 127 -6.83 3.44 6.97
CA GLU A 127 -7.15 4.39 8.03
C GLU A 127 -7.11 3.68 9.37
N ALA A 128 -6.44 4.30 10.33
CA ALA A 128 -6.31 3.77 11.69
C ALA A 128 -6.53 4.87 12.70
N SER A 129 -6.93 4.48 13.91
CA SER A 129 -7.14 5.41 15.03
C SER A 129 -6.66 4.81 16.34
N GLU A 130 -6.45 5.67 17.31
CA GLU A 130 -6.15 5.23 18.66
C GLU A 130 -7.42 4.91 19.44
#